data_a0ac2f5c2ad2a8cd93e9ac209068ca05
#
_entry.id   a0ac2f5c2ad2a8cd93e9ac209068ca05
#
_cell.length_a   1.000
_cell.length_b   1.000
_cell.length_c   1.000
_cell.angle_alpha   90.00
_cell.angle_beta   90.00
_cell.angle_gamma   90.00
#
_symmetry.space_group_name_H-M   'P 1'
#
loop_
_entity.id
_entity.type
_entity.pdbx_description
1 polymer ?
#
loop_
_entity_poly.entity_id
_entity_poly.type
_entity_poly.pdbx_seq_one_letter_code
_entity_poly.pdbx_strand_id
1 'polypeptide(L)'
;MRYALTHALDRQTIVDSVVKDGSTAAFASVPNELAYNHGKDFTPNQTEFADYCAFDKNKALDYYNKAKAELGKDSFSFEMIVDDTEIQQNVAAVIKEELESTLPGMTISLRVEPKKQRVQDMQDGAFTLGLTRWGPDYADPMTYLGMWVTNNSNNYGLWSNAEYDALIEECTTGDLCTDLDGRWAAMKKAEGIVMKEAVIFPLYQQANADMIKSNVTGIEFHPVALNRVYKNTVKK
;
A
#
# COMPACT_ATOMS: atom_id res chain seq x y z
N MET A 1 15.36 -9.68 -3.84
CA MET A 1 14.13 -10.37 -3.46
C MET A 1 12.89 -9.48 -3.57
N ARG A 2 12.78 -8.28 -2.93
CA ARG A 2 11.56 -7.43 -2.96
C ARG A 2 11.05 -7.15 -4.38
N TYR A 3 11.92 -6.81 -5.33
CA TYR A 3 11.53 -6.65 -6.73
C TYR A 3 10.98 -7.93 -7.38
N ALA A 4 11.51 -9.10 -7.03
CA ALA A 4 10.96 -10.37 -7.52
C ALA A 4 9.51 -10.55 -7.09
N LEU A 5 9.22 -10.29 -5.82
CA LEU A 5 7.87 -10.42 -5.25
C LEU A 5 6.89 -9.41 -5.89
N THR A 6 7.27 -8.12 -5.97
CA THR A 6 6.33 -7.10 -6.48
C THR A 6 6.02 -7.24 -7.96
N HIS A 7 6.99 -7.66 -8.80
CA HIS A 7 6.76 -7.92 -10.22
C HIS A 7 6.02 -9.23 -10.51
N ALA A 8 5.92 -10.14 -9.53
CA ALA A 8 5.14 -11.36 -9.66
C ALA A 8 3.64 -11.16 -9.40
N LEU A 9 3.20 -9.99 -8.93
CA LEU A 9 1.81 -9.70 -8.54
C LEU A 9 1.04 -9.01 -9.66
N ASP A 10 0.00 -9.67 -10.18
CA ASP A 10 -0.96 -9.10 -11.14
C ASP A 10 -2.09 -8.37 -10.40
N ARG A 11 -1.87 -7.11 -10.16
CA ARG A 11 -2.80 -6.22 -9.43
C ARG A 11 -4.15 -6.09 -10.11
N GLN A 12 -4.16 -6.13 -11.46
CA GLN A 12 -5.41 -6.05 -12.20
C GLN A 12 -6.26 -7.31 -12.00
N THR A 13 -5.64 -8.48 -12.03
CA THR A 13 -6.32 -9.74 -11.71
C THR A 13 -6.88 -9.72 -10.29
N ILE A 14 -6.16 -9.18 -9.30
CA ILE A 14 -6.63 -9.07 -7.93
C ILE A 14 -7.91 -8.22 -7.87
N VAL A 15 -7.95 -7.04 -8.49
CA VAL A 15 -9.14 -6.17 -8.41
C VAL A 15 -10.31 -6.70 -9.22
N ASP A 16 -10.08 -7.24 -10.41
CA ASP A 16 -11.14 -7.67 -11.32
C ASP A 16 -11.75 -9.03 -10.94
N SER A 17 -10.95 -9.92 -10.35
CA SER A 17 -11.36 -11.30 -10.09
C SER A 17 -11.68 -11.59 -8.63
N VAL A 18 -11.09 -10.84 -7.69
CA VAL A 18 -11.22 -11.08 -6.25
C VAL A 18 -12.00 -9.97 -5.57
N VAL A 19 -11.54 -8.72 -5.68
CA VAL A 19 -12.10 -7.58 -4.92
C VAL A 19 -13.48 -7.19 -5.46
N LYS A 20 -13.64 -6.94 -6.75
CA LYS A 20 -14.92 -6.73 -7.49
C LYS A 20 -15.86 -5.68 -6.89
N ASP A 21 -15.33 -4.67 -6.24
CA ASP A 21 -16.11 -3.63 -5.56
C ASP A 21 -15.93 -2.22 -6.18
N GLY A 22 -15.25 -2.16 -7.34
CA GLY A 22 -14.88 -0.89 -8.00
C GLY A 22 -13.49 -0.39 -7.59
N SER A 23 -12.76 -1.13 -6.77
CA SER A 23 -11.35 -0.85 -6.46
C SER A 23 -10.49 -0.82 -7.73
N THR A 24 -9.41 -0.06 -7.71
CA THR A 24 -8.47 0.09 -8.83
C THR A 24 -7.08 -0.40 -8.46
N ALA A 25 -6.36 -0.99 -9.42
CA ALA A 25 -4.98 -1.42 -9.21
C ALA A 25 -4.08 -0.23 -8.82
N ALA A 26 -3.20 -0.40 -7.84
CA ALA A 26 -2.33 0.64 -7.33
C ALA A 26 -0.86 0.35 -7.62
N PHE A 27 -0.14 1.38 -8.07
CA PHE A 27 1.29 1.35 -8.40
C PHE A 27 2.07 2.49 -7.72
N ALA A 28 1.43 3.20 -6.79
CA ALA A 28 2.00 4.29 -6.01
C ALA A 28 1.64 4.12 -4.53
N SER A 29 2.42 4.72 -3.64
CA SER A 29 2.15 4.70 -2.19
C SER A 29 0.95 5.56 -1.82
N VAL A 30 0.83 6.72 -2.47
CA VAL A 30 -0.26 7.67 -2.24
C VAL A 30 -1.36 7.41 -3.27
N PRO A 31 -2.64 7.22 -2.86
CA PRO A 31 -3.74 7.04 -3.79
C PRO A 31 -4.00 8.32 -4.61
N ASN A 32 -4.58 8.15 -5.81
CA ASN A 32 -5.07 9.27 -6.59
C ASN A 32 -6.28 9.93 -5.90
N GLU A 33 -6.56 11.16 -6.28
CA GLU A 33 -7.70 11.96 -5.76
C GLU A 33 -7.64 12.26 -4.25
N LEU A 34 -6.49 12.03 -3.59
CA LEU A 34 -6.33 12.33 -2.17
C LEU A 34 -6.02 13.81 -1.92
N ALA A 35 -5.13 14.40 -2.68
CA ALA A 35 -4.66 15.77 -2.44
C ALA A 35 -4.31 16.47 -3.75
N TYR A 36 -4.53 17.80 -3.76
CA TYR A 36 -4.34 18.63 -4.94
C TYR A 36 -3.49 19.85 -4.62
N ASN A 37 -2.57 20.21 -5.53
CA ASN A 37 -1.86 21.48 -5.53
C ASN A 37 -2.07 22.18 -6.87
N HIS A 38 -2.52 23.44 -6.89
CA HIS A 38 -2.90 24.19 -8.10
C HIS A 38 -3.85 23.40 -9.03
N GLY A 39 -4.78 22.65 -8.47
CA GLY A 39 -5.73 21.83 -9.21
C GLY A 39 -5.14 20.56 -9.85
N LYS A 40 -3.88 20.23 -9.55
CA LYS A 40 -3.23 18.99 -9.99
C LYS A 40 -3.22 17.98 -8.84
N ASP A 41 -3.69 16.77 -9.11
CA ASP A 41 -3.62 15.66 -8.17
C ASP A 41 -2.17 15.30 -7.86
N PHE A 42 -1.92 14.87 -6.63
CA PHE A 42 -0.61 14.37 -6.22
C PHE A 42 -0.23 13.09 -6.99
N THR A 43 -1.18 12.19 -7.20
CA THR A 43 -0.98 10.96 -7.96
C THR A 43 -1.95 10.92 -9.15
N PRO A 44 -1.76 11.78 -10.18
CA PRO A 44 -2.69 11.88 -11.30
C PRO A 44 -2.70 10.62 -12.17
N ASN A 45 -1.66 9.82 -12.06
CA ASN A 45 -1.46 8.60 -12.83
C ASN A 45 -0.81 7.54 -11.93
N GLN A 46 -1.55 6.51 -11.58
CA GLN A 46 -1.07 5.39 -10.78
C GLN A 46 0.12 4.63 -11.43
N THR A 47 0.41 4.87 -12.71
CA THR A 47 1.50 4.20 -13.42
C THR A 47 2.85 4.92 -13.33
N GLU A 48 2.96 6.04 -12.62
CA GLU A 48 4.22 6.79 -12.46
C GLU A 48 5.38 5.89 -11.98
N PHE A 49 5.10 4.96 -11.08
CA PHE A 49 6.09 4.04 -10.53
C PHE A 49 5.95 2.60 -11.04
N ALA A 50 5.21 2.38 -12.12
CA ALA A 50 4.96 1.04 -12.66
C ALA A 50 6.25 0.28 -12.99
N ASP A 51 7.30 0.97 -13.43
CA ASP A 51 8.60 0.34 -13.72
C ASP A 51 9.21 -0.39 -12.52
N TYR A 52 8.84 0.00 -11.30
CA TYR A 52 9.33 -0.63 -10.07
C TYR A 52 8.43 -1.75 -9.56
N CYS A 53 7.17 -1.82 -10.00
CA CYS A 53 6.20 -2.73 -9.38
C CYS A 53 5.14 -3.33 -10.30
N ALA A 54 5.08 -2.96 -11.59
CA ALA A 54 4.12 -3.57 -12.51
C ALA A 54 4.41 -5.06 -12.72
N PHE A 55 3.34 -5.82 -12.94
CA PHE A 55 3.42 -7.24 -13.22
C PHE A 55 4.28 -7.52 -14.47
N ASP A 56 5.34 -8.28 -14.27
CA ASP A 56 6.24 -8.74 -15.33
C ASP A 56 6.95 -10.03 -14.87
N LYS A 57 6.47 -11.15 -15.36
CA LYS A 57 7.03 -12.48 -15.00
C LYS A 57 8.52 -12.61 -15.31
N ASN A 58 8.99 -12.00 -16.39
CA ASN A 58 10.40 -12.11 -16.76
C ASN A 58 11.27 -11.29 -15.79
N LYS A 59 10.87 -10.05 -15.47
CA LYS A 59 11.54 -9.25 -14.46
C LYS A 59 11.51 -9.94 -13.08
N ALA A 60 10.36 -10.50 -12.69
CA ALA A 60 10.22 -11.23 -11.44
C ALA A 60 11.22 -12.40 -11.34
N LEU A 61 11.32 -13.22 -12.39
CA LEU A 61 12.25 -14.34 -12.48
C LEU A 61 13.71 -13.89 -12.47
N ASP A 62 14.05 -12.83 -13.20
CA ASP A 62 15.42 -12.28 -13.24
C ASP A 62 15.87 -11.80 -11.85
N TYR A 63 15.02 -11.05 -11.15
CA TYR A 63 15.31 -10.61 -9.78
C TYR A 63 15.33 -11.76 -8.79
N TYR A 64 14.47 -12.78 -8.98
CA TYR A 64 14.45 -13.96 -8.14
C TYR A 64 15.74 -14.78 -8.28
N ASN A 65 16.19 -15.02 -9.52
CA ASN A 65 17.44 -15.73 -9.78
C ASN A 65 18.67 -14.98 -9.24
N LYS A 66 18.69 -13.65 -9.35
CA LYS A 66 19.73 -12.82 -8.70
C LYS A 66 19.68 -13.01 -7.18
N ALA A 67 18.52 -12.97 -6.55
CA ALA A 67 18.38 -13.16 -5.12
C ALA A 67 18.82 -14.59 -4.68
N LYS A 68 18.51 -15.62 -5.46
CA LYS A 68 19.01 -17.00 -5.23
C LYS A 68 20.53 -17.03 -5.21
N ALA A 69 21.15 -16.44 -6.23
CA ALA A 69 22.62 -16.40 -6.36
C ALA A 69 23.29 -15.62 -5.21
N GLU A 70 22.77 -14.44 -4.86
CA GLU A 70 23.30 -13.60 -3.79
C GLU A 70 23.18 -14.24 -2.41
N LEU A 71 22.06 -14.95 -2.16
CA LEU A 71 21.77 -15.57 -0.86
C LEU A 71 22.24 -17.03 -0.75
N GLY A 72 22.72 -17.62 -1.85
CA GLY A 72 23.17 -19.01 -1.88
C GLY A 72 22.05 -20.01 -1.58
N LYS A 73 20.83 -19.74 -2.04
CA LYS A 73 19.64 -20.56 -1.77
C LYS A 73 18.87 -20.84 -3.05
N ASP A 74 18.36 -22.05 -3.21
CA ASP A 74 17.56 -22.47 -4.36
C ASP A 74 16.04 -22.32 -4.16
N SER A 75 15.60 -22.16 -2.91
CA SER A 75 14.20 -22.02 -2.54
C SER A 75 14.03 -21.08 -1.35
N PHE A 76 12.83 -20.52 -1.24
CA PHE A 76 12.44 -19.64 -0.13
C PHE A 76 11.05 -20.00 0.38
N SER A 77 10.90 -19.96 1.69
CA SER A 77 9.60 -20.10 2.36
C SER A 77 9.34 -18.87 3.20
N PHE A 78 8.20 -18.21 2.97
CA PHE A 78 7.76 -17.05 3.72
C PHE A 78 6.39 -17.30 4.34
N GLU A 79 6.18 -16.77 5.53
CA GLU A 79 4.87 -16.65 6.13
C GLU A 79 4.29 -15.27 5.80
N MET A 80 3.02 -15.23 5.36
CA MET A 80 2.29 -14.00 5.15
C MET A 80 1.15 -13.88 6.17
N ILE A 81 1.23 -12.85 7.01
CA ILE A 81 0.19 -12.50 7.97
C ILE A 81 -0.92 -11.69 7.30
N VAL A 82 -2.17 -12.01 7.60
CA VAL A 82 -3.35 -11.40 6.97
C VAL A 82 -4.53 -11.30 7.96
N ASP A 83 -5.42 -10.31 7.72
CA ASP A 83 -6.67 -10.19 8.49
C ASP A 83 -7.61 -11.39 8.24
N ASP A 84 -8.42 -11.71 9.26
CA ASP A 84 -9.42 -12.79 9.24
C ASP A 84 -10.70 -12.48 8.43
N THR A 85 -10.76 -11.33 7.73
CA THR A 85 -11.87 -11.01 6.84
C THR A 85 -11.80 -11.81 5.54
N GLU A 86 -12.94 -12.26 5.03
CA GLU A 86 -13.03 -13.06 3.82
C GLU A 86 -12.30 -12.45 2.63
N ILE A 87 -12.49 -11.15 2.39
CA ILE A 87 -11.84 -10.46 1.28
C ILE A 87 -10.31 -10.45 1.39
N GLN A 88 -9.76 -10.26 2.61
CA GLN A 88 -8.31 -10.25 2.80
C GLN A 88 -7.71 -11.65 2.66
N GLN A 89 -8.42 -12.67 3.11
CA GLN A 89 -8.01 -14.06 2.92
C GLN A 89 -8.01 -14.46 1.43
N ASN A 90 -9.04 -14.05 0.67
CA ASN A 90 -9.13 -14.29 -0.76
C ASN A 90 -8.00 -13.56 -1.53
N VAL A 91 -7.72 -12.31 -1.22
CA VAL A 91 -6.57 -11.56 -1.78
C VAL A 91 -5.26 -12.25 -1.45
N ALA A 92 -5.06 -12.67 -0.20
CA ALA A 92 -3.85 -13.38 0.23
C ALA A 92 -3.67 -14.73 -0.50
N ALA A 93 -4.75 -15.44 -0.74
CA ALA A 93 -4.72 -16.72 -1.48
C ALA A 93 -4.25 -16.50 -2.94
N VAL A 94 -4.72 -15.45 -3.61
CA VAL A 94 -4.28 -15.11 -4.97
C VAL A 94 -2.82 -14.64 -4.97
N ILE A 95 -2.40 -13.79 -4.03
CA ILE A 95 -0.99 -13.40 -3.89
C ILE A 95 -0.10 -14.64 -3.72
N LYS A 96 -0.49 -15.58 -2.87
CA LYS A 96 0.22 -16.85 -2.68
C LYS A 96 0.35 -17.61 -3.99
N GLU A 97 -0.76 -17.79 -4.72
CA GLU A 97 -0.80 -18.51 -6.00
C GLU A 97 0.11 -17.84 -7.04
N GLU A 98 0.03 -16.53 -7.18
CA GLU A 98 0.86 -15.76 -8.12
C GLU A 98 2.35 -15.87 -7.82
N LEU A 99 2.75 -15.75 -6.54
CA LEU A 99 4.12 -15.88 -6.10
C LEU A 99 4.67 -17.30 -6.33
N GLU A 100 3.93 -18.32 -5.93
CA GLU A 100 4.35 -19.72 -6.05
C GLU A 100 4.39 -20.21 -7.51
N SER A 101 3.45 -19.75 -8.35
CA SER A 101 3.41 -20.10 -9.76
C SER A 101 4.46 -19.36 -10.60
N THR A 102 4.83 -18.15 -10.20
CA THR A 102 5.79 -17.30 -10.95
C THR A 102 7.23 -17.56 -10.51
N LEU A 103 7.48 -17.86 -9.24
CA LEU A 103 8.81 -17.96 -8.63
C LEU A 103 9.14 -19.39 -8.21
N PRO A 104 9.78 -20.23 -9.06
CA PRO A 104 10.01 -21.63 -8.78
C PRO A 104 10.81 -21.89 -7.50
N GLY A 105 10.25 -22.70 -6.58
CA GLY A 105 10.83 -22.95 -5.26
C GLY A 105 10.44 -21.94 -4.19
N MET A 106 9.52 -21.01 -4.49
CA MET A 106 8.85 -20.17 -3.50
C MET A 106 7.73 -20.95 -2.84
N THR A 107 7.57 -20.81 -1.53
CA THR A 107 6.43 -21.33 -0.76
C THR A 107 5.92 -20.25 0.18
N ILE A 108 4.61 -20.01 0.17
CA ILE A 108 3.95 -19.03 1.04
C ILE A 108 2.98 -19.77 1.96
N SER A 109 3.15 -19.64 3.27
CA SER A 109 2.15 -20.02 4.26
C SER A 109 1.32 -18.80 4.67
N LEU A 110 0.02 -18.97 4.88
CA LEU A 110 -0.86 -17.91 5.35
C LEU A 110 -1.08 -18.06 6.87
N ARG A 111 -0.86 -16.97 7.60
CA ARG A 111 -1.21 -16.84 9.01
C ARG A 111 -2.36 -15.84 9.13
N VAL A 112 -3.55 -16.38 9.41
CA VAL A 112 -4.80 -15.60 9.48
C VAL A 112 -5.07 -15.22 10.93
N GLU A 113 -5.25 -13.93 11.18
CA GLU A 113 -5.43 -13.40 12.52
C GLU A 113 -6.47 -12.26 12.56
N PRO A 114 -7.14 -12.05 13.71
CA PRO A 114 -7.93 -10.85 13.91
C PRO A 114 -7.09 -9.59 13.71
N LYS A 115 -7.66 -8.56 13.06
CA LYS A 115 -6.95 -7.32 12.71
C LYS A 115 -6.07 -6.76 13.85
N LYS A 116 -6.58 -6.77 15.09
CA LYS A 116 -5.84 -6.24 16.25
C LYS A 116 -4.56 -7.04 16.52
N GLN A 117 -4.64 -8.38 16.46
CA GLN A 117 -3.50 -9.26 16.66
C GLN A 117 -2.48 -9.09 15.54
N ARG A 118 -2.94 -9.09 14.27
CA ARG A 118 -2.08 -8.86 13.11
C ARG A 118 -1.30 -7.54 13.24
N VAL A 119 -1.96 -6.44 13.64
CA VAL A 119 -1.27 -5.15 13.84
C VAL A 119 -0.21 -5.25 14.91
N GLN A 120 -0.52 -5.90 16.05
CA GLN A 120 0.44 -6.09 17.14
C GLN A 120 1.64 -6.91 16.69
N ASP A 121 1.40 -8.04 16.03
CA ASP A 121 2.47 -8.92 15.53
C ASP A 121 3.36 -8.21 14.50
N MET A 122 2.78 -7.36 13.65
CA MET A 122 3.56 -6.55 12.71
C MET A 122 4.40 -5.49 13.44
N GLN A 123 3.88 -4.86 14.50
CA GLN A 123 4.64 -3.91 15.32
C GLN A 123 5.77 -4.59 16.10
N ASP A 124 5.55 -5.82 16.54
CA ASP A 124 6.54 -6.63 17.27
C ASP A 124 7.58 -7.27 16.31
N GLY A 125 7.43 -7.09 15.00
CA GLY A 125 8.31 -7.70 14.00
C GLY A 125 8.13 -9.21 13.83
N ALA A 126 7.03 -9.77 14.35
CA ALA A 126 6.71 -11.20 14.31
C ALA A 126 6.04 -11.62 12.98
N PHE A 127 6.59 -11.19 11.85
CA PHE A 127 6.11 -11.52 10.50
C PHE A 127 7.24 -11.50 9.47
N THR A 128 7.01 -12.13 8.31
CA THR A 128 7.92 -12.05 7.16
C THR A 128 7.33 -11.22 6.03
N LEU A 129 6.09 -11.52 5.64
CA LEU A 129 5.28 -10.72 4.74
C LEU A 129 4.00 -10.31 5.47
N GLY A 130 3.49 -9.12 5.21
CA GLY A 130 2.26 -8.63 5.82
C GLY A 130 1.31 -8.02 4.81
N LEU A 131 0.07 -8.50 4.76
CA LEU A 131 -1.00 -7.86 4.02
C LEU A 131 -1.72 -6.88 4.93
N THR A 132 -1.62 -5.60 4.62
CA THR A 132 -2.20 -4.52 5.43
C THR A 132 -2.85 -3.46 4.55
N ARG A 133 -3.59 -2.55 5.16
CA ARG A 133 -4.23 -1.42 4.50
C ARG A 133 -4.16 -0.18 5.36
N TRP A 134 -4.13 0.96 4.71
CA TRP A 134 -4.17 2.27 5.34
C TRP A 134 -5.32 3.09 4.78
N GLY A 135 -6.10 3.72 5.64
CA GLY A 135 -7.08 4.74 5.27
C GLY A 135 -6.52 6.11 5.65
N PRO A 136 -6.63 7.13 4.79
CA PRO A 136 -6.06 8.44 5.07
C PRO A 136 -6.78 9.12 6.24
N ASP A 137 -6.02 9.63 7.20
CA ASP A 137 -6.58 10.38 8.34
C ASP A 137 -6.93 11.82 7.94
N TYR A 138 -6.26 12.36 6.91
CA TYR A 138 -6.44 13.71 6.38
C TYR A 138 -6.05 13.77 4.89
N ALA A 139 -6.53 14.80 4.18
CA ALA A 139 -6.33 14.96 2.74
C ALA A 139 -4.96 15.56 2.42
N ASP A 140 -3.89 14.86 2.74
CA ASP A 140 -2.50 15.24 2.44
C ASP A 140 -1.66 13.97 2.22
N PRO A 141 -0.70 13.95 1.26
CA PRO A 141 0.16 12.79 1.03
C PRO A 141 0.94 12.32 2.26
N MET A 142 1.19 13.21 3.20
CA MET A 142 1.92 12.92 4.44
C MET A 142 1.26 11.84 5.28
N THR A 143 -0.08 11.64 5.19
CA THR A 143 -0.77 10.54 5.90
C THR A 143 -0.25 9.16 5.50
N TYR A 144 0.31 9.03 4.28
CA TYR A 144 0.98 7.83 3.78
C TYR A 144 2.50 7.92 3.94
N LEU A 145 3.09 9.03 3.53
CA LEU A 145 4.55 9.16 3.50
C LEU A 145 5.16 9.21 4.90
N GLY A 146 4.48 9.82 5.87
CA GLY A 146 4.95 9.85 7.25
C GLY A 146 5.13 8.47 7.90
N MET A 147 4.47 7.44 7.37
CA MET A 147 4.58 6.07 7.92
C MET A 147 5.96 5.43 7.75
N TRP A 148 6.72 5.82 6.73
CA TRP A 148 7.97 5.15 6.36
C TRP A 148 9.22 5.80 6.99
N VAL A 149 9.05 6.83 7.81
CA VAL A 149 10.16 7.44 8.57
C VAL A 149 10.79 6.39 9.50
N THR A 150 12.10 6.45 9.66
CA THR A 150 12.85 5.59 10.56
C THR A 150 12.24 5.60 11.97
N ASN A 151 12.02 4.44 12.54
CA ASN A 151 11.39 4.21 13.86
C ASN A 151 9.91 4.64 13.97
N ASN A 152 9.22 4.98 12.89
CA ASN A 152 7.77 5.17 12.96
C ASN A 152 7.07 3.85 13.26
N SER A 153 6.06 3.87 14.14
CA SER A 153 5.33 2.68 14.59
C SER A 153 4.55 1.94 13.50
N ASN A 154 4.32 2.58 12.35
CA ASN A 154 3.70 1.98 11.16
C ASN A 154 4.73 1.48 10.14
N ASN A 155 6.01 1.77 10.35
CA ASN A 155 7.11 1.24 9.54
C ASN A 155 7.48 -0.18 10.00
N TYR A 156 6.55 -1.11 9.81
CA TYR A 156 6.68 -2.50 10.31
C TYR A 156 7.89 -3.24 9.74
N GLY A 157 8.35 -2.87 8.54
CA GLY A 157 9.54 -3.45 7.92
C GLY A 157 10.86 -2.91 8.44
N LEU A 158 10.83 -1.98 9.40
CA LEU A 158 12.00 -1.32 9.99
C LEU A 158 12.96 -0.74 8.93
N TRP A 159 12.41 -0.28 7.82
CA TRP A 159 13.18 0.37 6.77
C TRP A 159 13.72 1.72 7.28
N SER A 160 14.92 2.07 6.85
CA SER A 160 15.58 3.31 7.23
C SER A 160 16.32 3.89 6.03
N ASN A 161 16.09 5.19 5.76
CA ASN A 161 16.78 5.93 4.72
C ASN A 161 16.91 7.39 5.15
N ALA A 162 18.15 7.85 5.38
CA ALA A 162 18.41 9.19 5.90
C ALA A 162 17.97 10.31 4.93
N GLU A 163 18.02 10.09 3.60
CA GLU A 163 17.52 11.05 2.62
C GLU A 163 16.00 11.18 2.71
N TYR A 164 15.31 10.05 2.88
CA TYR A 164 13.87 10.02 3.09
C TYR A 164 13.46 10.76 4.36
N ASP A 165 14.09 10.43 5.47
CA ASP A 165 13.80 11.04 6.77
C ASP A 165 13.98 12.56 6.73
N ALA A 166 15.08 13.03 6.12
CA ALA A 166 15.32 14.47 5.95
C ALA A 166 14.25 15.15 5.08
N LEU A 167 13.81 14.53 3.98
CA LEU A 167 12.73 15.07 3.14
C LEU A 167 11.41 15.20 3.91
N ILE A 168 11.06 14.22 4.71
CA ILE A 168 9.83 14.25 5.51
C ILE A 168 9.94 15.27 6.65
N GLU A 169 11.10 15.39 7.30
CA GLU A 169 11.34 16.39 8.32
C GLU A 169 11.20 17.81 7.76
N GLU A 170 11.81 18.12 6.61
CA GLU A 170 11.67 19.40 5.92
C GLU A 170 10.22 19.75 5.58
N CYS A 171 9.42 18.73 5.19
CA CYS A 171 8.00 18.90 4.89
C CYS A 171 7.12 19.12 6.12
N THR A 172 7.56 18.74 7.33
CA THR A 172 6.74 18.74 8.55
C THR A 172 7.14 19.82 9.54
N THR A 173 8.42 20.02 9.77
CA THR A 173 8.97 20.93 10.78
C THR A 173 10.07 21.85 10.21
N GLY A 174 10.59 21.56 9.02
CA GLY A 174 11.61 22.37 8.34
C GLY A 174 11.05 23.51 7.50
N ASP A 175 11.89 24.08 6.66
CA ASP A 175 11.58 25.28 5.87
C ASP A 175 10.45 25.05 4.85
N LEU A 176 10.26 23.81 4.39
CA LEU A 176 9.23 23.47 3.41
C LEU A 176 7.82 23.35 4.02
N CYS A 177 7.65 23.36 5.34
CA CYS A 177 6.34 23.20 5.96
C CYS A 177 5.34 24.29 5.56
N THR A 178 5.81 25.47 5.17
CA THR A 178 5.00 26.62 4.69
C THR A 178 5.16 26.92 3.20
N ASP A 179 6.13 26.30 2.53
CA ASP A 179 6.32 26.39 1.07
C ASP A 179 5.55 25.23 0.40
N LEU A 180 4.33 25.50 -0.03
CA LEU A 180 3.45 24.46 -0.59
C LEU A 180 4.04 23.77 -1.83
N ASP A 181 4.70 24.50 -2.71
CA ASP A 181 5.27 23.94 -3.94
C ASP A 181 6.54 23.14 -3.66
N GLY A 182 7.43 23.68 -2.82
CA GLY A 182 8.63 22.98 -2.37
C GLY A 182 8.29 21.71 -1.58
N ARG A 183 7.32 21.80 -0.68
CA ARG A 183 6.80 20.65 0.08
C ARG A 183 6.24 19.56 -0.84
N TRP A 184 5.43 19.95 -1.83
CA TRP A 184 4.87 19.04 -2.83
C TRP A 184 5.94 18.28 -3.60
N ALA A 185 6.96 19.01 -4.10
CA ALA A 185 8.09 18.41 -4.81
C ALA A 185 8.91 17.47 -3.92
N ALA A 186 9.15 17.83 -2.66
CA ALA A 186 9.86 16.98 -1.70
C ALA A 186 9.08 15.70 -1.37
N MET A 187 7.77 15.80 -1.18
CA MET A 187 6.91 14.62 -0.97
C MET A 187 6.90 13.68 -2.19
N LYS A 188 6.87 14.23 -3.41
CA LYS A 188 7.01 13.42 -4.65
C LYS A 188 8.35 12.69 -4.71
N LYS A 189 9.43 13.37 -4.35
CA LYS A 189 10.76 12.74 -4.28
C LYS A 189 10.79 11.63 -3.23
N ALA A 190 10.20 11.86 -2.05
CA ALA A 190 10.10 10.87 -0.98
C ALA A 190 9.32 9.63 -1.43
N GLU A 191 8.17 9.80 -2.09
CA GLU A 191 7.42 8.68 -2.66
C GLU A 191 8.26 7.87 -3.64
N GLY A 192 9.01 8.55 -4.52
CA GLY A 192 9.93 7.90 -5.47
C GLY A 192 10.97 7.02 -4.79
N ILE A 193 11.50 7.43 -3.63
CA ILE A 193 12.47 6.62 -2.86
C ILE A 193 11.79 5.34 -2.33
N VAL A 194 10.62 5.45 -1.71
CA VAL A 194 9.85 4.29 -1.20
C VAL A 194 9.57 3.28 -2.29
N MET A 195 9.10 3.75 -3.44
CA MET A 195 8.77 2.89 -4.58
C MET A 195 10.01 2.27 -5.22
N LYS A 196 11.06 3.05 -5.42
CA LYS A 196 12.34 2.60 -5.98
C LYS A 196 13.04 1.57 -5.09
N GLU A 197 12.90 1.63 -3.78
CA GLU A 197 13.49 0.63 -2.88
C GLU A 197 12.55 -0.55 -2.60
N ALA A 198 11.37 -0.56 -3.21
CA ALA A 198 10.33 -1.56 -3.00
C ALA A 198 10.08 -1.80 -1.50
N VAL A 199 9.92 -0.71 -0.75
CA VAL A 199 9.64 -0.76 0.71
C VAL A 199 8.29 -1.39 0.95
N ILE A 200 7.34 -1.06 0.07
CA ILE A 200 5.98 -1.60 0.03
C ILE A 200 5.64 -2.11 -1.35
N PHE A 201 4.61 -2.95 -1.42
CA PHE A 201 4.00 -3.41 -2.66
C PHE A 201 2.55 -2.92 -2.71
N PRO A 202 2.28 -1.71 -3.27
CA PRO A 202 0.91 -1.26 -3.46
C PRO A 202 0.13 -2.29 -4.27
N LEU A 203 -1.08 -2.63 -3.83
CA LEU A 203 -1.90 -3.64 -4.50
C LEU A 203 -3.10 -2.99 -5.19
N TYR A 204 -3.93 -2.30 -4.42
CA TYR A 204 -5.11 -1.63 -4.94
C TYR A 204 -5.53 -0.46 -4.05
N GLN A 205 -6.18 0.53 -4.66
CA GLN A 205 -6.91 1.59 -4.00
C GLN A 205 -8.33 1.12 -3.81
N GLN A 206 -8.75 1.01 -2.55
CA GLN A 206 -10.06 0.47 -2.20
C GLN A 206 -11.17 1.46 -2.56
N ALA A 207 -12.19 0.99 -3.27
CA ALA A 207 -13.46 1.68 -3.44
C ALA A 207 -14.46 1.29 -2.35
N ASN A 208 -15.46 2.14 -2.15
CA ASN A 208 -16.61 1.85 -1.30
C ASN A 208 -17.90 2.07 -2.09
N ALA A 209 -18.85 1.15 -1.97
CA ALA A 209 -20.18 1.29 -2.53
C ALA A 209 -21.21 1.39 -1.39
N ASP A 210 -22.06 2.41 -1.44
CA ASP A 210 -23.09 2.67 -0.44
C ASP A 210 -24.49 2.53 -1.04
N MET A 211 -25.30 1.66 -0.44
CA MET A 211 -26.73 1.59 -0.76
C MET A 211 -27.55 2.34 0.28
N ILE A 212 -28.22 3.39 -0.14
CA ILE A 212 -29.03 4.24 0.72
C ILE A 212 -30.51 4.12 0.29
N LYS A 213 -31.41 3.84 1.25
CA LYS A 213 -32.85 3.83 0.96
C LYS A 213 -33.30 5.23 0.53
N SER A 214 -34.19 5.31 -0.44
CA SER A 214 -34.68 6.59 -1.01
C SER A 214 -35.35 7.52 -0.01
N ASN A 215 -35.83 7.00 1.13
CA ASN A 215 -36.42 7.77 2.22
C ASN A 215 -35.42 8.17 3.31
N VAL A 216 -34.08 7.96 3.10
CA VAL A 216 -33.01 8.40 4.00
C VAL A 216 -32.26 9.56 3.35
N THR A 217 -32.10 10.66 4.07
CA THR A 217 -31.40 11.88 3.62
C THR A 217 -30.45 12.41 4.70
N GLY A 218 -29.52 13.28 4.33
CA GLY A 218 -28.63 13.98 5.28
C GLY A 218 -27.45 13.14 5.79
N ILE A 219 -27.08 12.06 5.10
CA ILE A 219 -25.79 11.39 5.32
C ILE A 219 -24.72 12.22 4.63
N GLU A 220 -23.67 12.58 5.35
CA GLU A 220 -22.51 13.28 4.80
C GLU A 220 -21.39 12.26 4.53
N PHE A 221 -20.77 12.36 3.35
CA PHE A 221 -19.67 11.48 2.91
C PHE A 221 -18.37 12.26 2.87
N HIS A 222 -17.32 11.70 3.45
CA HIS A 222 -15.98 12.26 3.45
C HIS A 222 -14.97 11.25 2.89
N PRO A 223 -14.03 11.68 2.04
CA PRO A 223 -13.02 10.77 1.47
C PRO A 223 -11.94 10.35 2.47
N VAL A 224 -11.80 11.08 3.57
CA VAL A 224 -10.77 10.87 4.59
C VAL A 224 -11.37 10.78 5.99
N ALA A 225 -10.64 10.21 6.93
CA ALA A 225 -11.02 10.05 8.34
C ALA A 225 -12.36 9.30 8.52
N LEU A 226 -13.41 9.97 8.94
CA LEU A 226 -14.74 9.39 9.08
C LEU A 226 -15.48 9.43 7.75
N ASN A 227 -15.54 8.30 7.06
CA ASN A 227 -16.15 8.22 5.74
C ASN A 227 -17.64 8.59 5.71
N ARG A 228 -18.36 8.44 6.83
CA ARG A 228 -19.81 8.72 6.91
C ARG A 228 -20.15 9.40 8.22
N VAL A 229 -20.87 10.54 8.13
CA VAL A 229 -21.39 11.27 9.28
C VAL A 229 -22.90 11.26 9.23
N TYR A 230 -23.53 10.76 10.30
CA TYR A 230 -24.97 10.55 10.40
C TYR A 230 -25.67 11.61 11.26
N LYS A 231 -24.98 12.66 11.69
CA LYS A 231 -25.49 13.68 12.61
C LYS A 231 -26.80 14.33 12.12
N ASN A 232 -26.90 14.56 10.82
CA ASN A 232 -28.03 15.23 10.18
C ASN A 232 -28.95 14.25 9.41
N THR A 233 -28.79 12.94 9.66
CA THR A 233 -29.54 11.92 8.93
C THR A 233 -30.99 11.89 9.37
N VAL A 234 -31.89 11.92 8.41
CA VAL A 234 -33.36 11.81 8.61
C VAL A 234 -33.91 10.66 7.78
N LYS A 235 -34.73 9.85 8.40
CA LYS A 235 -35.55 8.84 7.72
C LYS A 235 -36.97 9.33 7.65
N LYS A 236 -37.52 9.53 6.44
CA LYS A 236 -38.90 9.89 6.17
C LYS A 236 -39.79 8.66 6.07
#